data_52a0c54c24d74b7703fa31e392b81409
#
_entry.id   52a0c54c24d74b7703fa31e392b81409
#
_cell.length_a   1.000
_cell.length_b   1.000
_cell.length_c   1.000
_cell.angle_alpha   90.00
_cell.angle_beta   90.00
_cell.angle_gamma   90.00
#
_symmetry.space_group_name_H-M   'P 1'
#
loop_
_entity.id
_entity.type
_entity.pdbx_description
1 polymer ?
#
loop_
_entity_poly.entity_id
_entity_poly.type
_entity_poly.pdbx_seq_one_letter_code
_entity_poly.pdbx_strand_id
1 'polypeptide(L)'
;VQMRALLRGVAGFQLEQGLRSLGNNFAALVRLLQRMVVEHPHDAQKALQAWQSGDLAETQRILHTLKGLAGTAGLTGLQVAAQQAEVRVQATPQGGVDADTQHALQDLEARLQQLVQSLHFVLDAAAETTSAAPAADSEHLRAGLRALRPLLASDDLDASAAYAGLHPAMLQHYPDRAQ
;
A
#
# COMPACT_ATOMS: atom_id res chain seq x y z
N VAL A 1 -10.86 10.83 5.84
CA VAL A 1 -10.46 12.17 5.35
C VAL A 1 -8.99 12.41 5.63
N GLN A 2 -8.51 12.12 6.84
CA GLN A 2 -7.15 12.43 7.31
C GLN A 2 -6.04 11.69 6.53
N MET A 3 -6.17 10.37 6.30
CA MET A 3 -5.17 9.59 5.55
C MET A 3 -4.93 10.12 4.14
N ARG A 4 -5.99 10.52 3.42
CA ARG A 4 -5.83 11.13 2.08
C ARG A 4 -5.03 12.43 2.11
N ALA A 5 -5.21 13.25 3.15
CA ALA A 5 -4.46 14.49 3.34
C ALA A 5 -2.98 14.21 3.62
N LEU A 6 -2.70 13.24 4.49
CA LEU A 6 -1.33 12.82 4.81
C LEU A 6 -0.61 12.25 3.58
N LEU A 7 -1.28 11.39 2.81
CA LEU A 7 -0.72 10.81 1.57
C LEU A 7 -0.39 11.89 0.54
N ARG A 8 -1.18 12.96 0.41
CA ARG A 8 -0.87 14.07 -0.49
C ARG A 8 0.40 14.84 -0.09
N GLY A 9 0.80 14.76 1.16
CA GLY A 9 2.05 15.36 1.65
C GLY A 9 3.30 14.54 1.35
N VAL A 10 3.17 13.30 0.88
CA VAL A 10 4.32 12.45 0.55
C VAL A 10 4.95 12.92 -0.76
N ALA A 11 6.24 13.24 -0.73
CA ALA A 11 6.98 13.73 -1.89
C ALA A 11 7.00 12.69 -3.03
N GLY A 12 6.69 13.12 -4.25
CA GLY A 12 6.65 12.24 -5.43
C GLY A 12 5.47 11.26 -5.47
N PHE A 13 4.47 11.43 -4.61
CA PHE A 13 3.22 10.67 -4.63
C PHE A 13 2.07 11.49 -5.23
N GLN A 14 1.38 10.91 -6.19
CA GLN A 14 0.20 11.49 -6.83
C GLN A 14 -1.04 10.63 -6.56
N LEU A 15 -1.78 10.99 -5.52
CA LEU A 15 -2.97 10.27 -5.04
C LEU A 15 -3.98 10.00 -6.16
N GLU A 16 -4.28 11.02 -6.96
CA GLU A 16 -5.29 10.94 -8.02
C GLU A 16 -4.86 9.97 -9.15
N GLN A 17 -3.56 9.87 -9.43
CA GLN A 17 -3.03 8.91 -10.39
C GLN A 17 -3.15 7.49 -9.85
N GLY A 18 -2.73 7.24 -8.61
CA GLY A 18 -2.88 5.92 -7.97
C GLY A 18 -4.35 5.48 -7.89
N LEU A 19 -5.26 6.39 -7.56
CA LEU A 19 -6.70 6.11 -7.55
C LEU A 19 -7.22 5.73 -8.94
N ARG A 20 -6.88 6.49 -9.99
CA ARG A 20 -7.31 6.17 -11.36
C ARG A 20 -6.84 4.79 -11.80
N SER A 21 -5.58 4.43 -11.48
CA SER A 21 -5.02 3.11 -11.82
C SER A 21 -5.75 1.95 -11.17
N LEU A 22 -6.43 2.20 -10.05
CA LEU A 22 -7.14 1.19 -9.25
C LEU A 22 -8.67 1.38 -9.25
N GLY A 23 -9.22 2.00 -10.29
CA GLY A 23 -10.68 2.20 -10.42
C GLY A 23 -11.28 3.08 -9.32
N ASN A 24 -10.54 4.06 -8.83
CA ASN A 24 -10.88 4.95 -7.71
C ASN A 24 -11.08 4.23 -6.36
N ASN A 25 -10.59 3.00 -6.22
CA ASN A 25 -10.66 2.24 -4.99
C ASN A 25 -9.55 2.63 -4.01
N PHE A 26 -9.87 3.51 -3.06
CA PHE A 26 -8.90 3.98 -2.06
C PHE A 26 -8.37 2.87 -1.15
N ALA A 27 -9.23 1.91 -0.76
CA ALA A 27 -8.79 0.79 0.07
C ALA A 27 -7.80 -0.13 -0.67
N ALA A 28 -7.98 -0.33 -1.98
CA ALA A 28 -7.03 -1.07 -2.81
C ALA A 28 -5.68 -0.33 -2.91
N LEU A 29 -5.71 1.00 -3.05
CA LEU A 29 -4.49 1.82 -3.06
C LEU A 29 -3.73 1.71 -1.73
N VAL A 30 -4.42 1.82 -0.59
CA VAL A 30 -3.79 1.67 0.73
C VAL A 30 -3.16 0.28 0.89
N ARG A 31 -3.86 -0.78 0.51
CA ARG A 31 -3.30 -2.16 0.53
C ARG A 31 -2.06 -2.29 -0.36
N LEU A 32 -2.07 -1.67 -1.53
CA LEU A 32 -0.90 -1.69 -2.43
C LEU A 32 0.30 -0.97 -1.80
N LEU A 33 0.09 0.20 -1.18
CA LEU A 33 1.15 0.93 -0.48
C LEU A 33 1.68 0.14 0.73
N GLN A 34 0.81 -0.50 1.51
CA GLN A 34 1.21 -1.38 2.61
C GLN A 34 2.06 -2.55 2.13
N ARG A 35 1.65 -3.23 1.05
CA ARG A 35 2.43 -4.32 0.46
C ARG A 35 3.79 -3.84 -0.02
N MET A 36 3.84 -2.69 -0.67
CA MET A 36 5.10 -2.11 -1.15
C MET A 36 6.09 -1.86 0.00
N VAL A 37 5.61 -1.31 1.11
CA VAL A 37 6.42 -1.04 2.30
C VAL A 37 6.92 -2.34 2.96
N VAL A 38 6.14 -3.42 2.94
CA VAL A 38 6.48 -4.69 3.60
C VAL A 38 7.28 -5.62 2.68
N GLU A 39 6.88 -5.76 1.41
CA GLU A 39 7.45 -6.77 0.50
C GLU A 39 8.61 -6.23 -0.34
N HIS A 40 8.64 -4.91 -0.62
CA HIS A 40 9.57 -4.29 -1.57
C HIS A 40 10.52 -3.21 -1.00
N PRO A 41 10.79 -3.13 0.33
CA PRO A 41 11.57 -2.04 0.90
C PRO A 41 13.04 -2.06 0.46
N HIS A 42 13.55 -3.22 0.04
CA HIS A 42 14.96 -3.44 -0.33
C HIS A 42 15.16 -3.79 -1.81
N ASP A 43 14.15 -3.65 -2.66
CA ASP A 43 14.26 -4.09 -4.06
C ASP A 43 15.28 -3.25 -4.85
N ALA A 44 15.39 -1.96 -4.59
CA ALA A 44 16.43 -1.14 -5.23
C ALA A 44 17.85 -1.58 -4.81
N GLN A 45 18.05 -1.94 -3.54
CA GLN A 45 19.30 -2.49 -3.03
C GLN A 45 19.63 -3.84 -3.70
N LYS A 46 18.63 -4.72 -3.85
CA LYS A 46 18.80 -6.00 -4.56
C LYS A 46 19.16 -5.77 -6.03
N ALA A 47 18.54 -4.79 -6.70
CA ALA A 47 18.89 -4.44 -8.07
C ALA A 47 20.34 -3.95 -8.19
N LEU A 48 20.81 -3.13 -7.26
CA LEU A 48 22.21 -2.66 -7.21
C LEU A 48 23.17 -3.85 -7.01
N GLN A 49 22.86 -4.76 -6.09
CA GLN A 49 23.69 -5.95 -5.83
C GLN A 49 23.74 -6.90 -7.03
N ALA A 50 22.60 -7.16 -7.68
CA ALA A 50 22.51 -7.97 -8.89
C ALA A 50 23.36 -7.36 -10.02
N TRP A 51 23.27 -6.05 -10.21
CA TRP A 51 24.07 -5.33 -11.20
C TRP A 51 25.56 -5.42 -10.90
N GLN A 52 25.99 -5.23 -9.66
CA GLN A 52 27.39 -5.35 -9.24
C GLN A 52 27.95 -6.76 -9.42
N SER A 53 27.11 -7.79 -9.30
CA SER A 53 27.49 -9.19 -9.56
C SER A 53 27.43 -9.58 -11.04
N GLY A 54 27.01 -8.67 -11.93
CA GLY A 54 26.89 -8.92 -13.36
C GLY A 54 25.60 -9.62 -13.78
N ASP A 55 24.64 -9.81 -12.86
CA ASP A 55 23.33 -10.37 -13.18
C ASP A 55 22.38 -9.31 -13.74
N LEU A 56 22.58 -9.01 -15.02
CA LEU A 56 21.78 -8.00 -15.72
C LEU A 56 20.32 -8.40 -15.86
N ALA A 57 20.03 -9.70 -16.00
CA ALA A 57 18.66 -10.19 -16.16
C ALA A 57 17.86 -9.96 -14.88
N GLU A 58 18.41 -10.30 -13.73
CA GLU A 58 17.77 -10.06 -12.44
C GLU A 58 17.64 -8.56 -12.15
N THR A 59 18.68 -7.76 -12.45
CA THR A 59 18.63 -6.31 -12.32
C THR A 59 17.45 -5.70 -13.10
N GLN A 60 17.32 -6.06 -14.37
CA GLN A 60 16.24 -5.58 -15.24
C GLN A 60 14.86 -6.03 -14.73
N ARG A 61 14.74 -7.28 -14.28
CA ARG A 61 13.50 -7.82 -13.74
C ARG A 61 13.03 -7.04 -12.50
N ILE A 62 13.95 -6.74 -11.58
CA ILE A 62 13.64 -5.99 -10.35
C ILE A 62 13.23 -4.55 -10.71
N LEU A 63 14.00 -3.87 -11.57
CA LEU A 63 13.72 -2.50 -11.98
C LEU A 63 12.37 -2.37 -12.69
N HIS A 64 12.06 -3.31 -13.59
CA HIS A 64 10.79 -3.36 -14.30
C HIS A 64 9.60 -3.54 -13.33
N THR A 65 9.74 -4.46 -12.37
CA THR A 65 8.73 -4.70 -11.34
C THR A 65 8.52 -3.45 -10.48
N LEU A 66 9.59 -2.84 -10.00
CA LEU A 66 9.52 -1.64 -9.16
C LEU A 66 8.89 -0.45 -9.92
N LYS A 67 9.26 -0.25 -11.19
CA LYS A 67 8.66 0.76 -12.07
C LYS A 67 7.15 0.56 -12.23
N GLY A 68 6.72 -0.68 -12.48
CA GLY A 68 5.31 -1.04 -12.63
C GLY A 68 4.49 -0.80 -11.36
N LEU A 69 5.00 -1.25 -10.22
CA LEU A 69 4.38 -1.03 -8.90
C LEU A 69 4.26 0.46 -8.58
N ALA A 70 5.35 1.21 -8.77
CA ALA A 70 5.38 2.65 -8.53
C ALA A 70 4.38 3.40 -9.42
N GLY A 71 4.28 3.05 -10.70
CA GLY A 71 3.32 3.63 -11.64
C GLY A 71 1.88 3.37 -11.23
N THR A 72 1.55 2.12 -10.88
CA THR A 72 0.21 1.73 -10.41
C THR A 72 -0.17 2.44 -9.11
N ALA A 73 0.77 2.57 -8.19
CA ALA A 73 0.55 3.23 -6.91
C ALA A 73 0.51 4.77 -7.00
N GLY A 74 0.88 5.37 -8.14
CA GLY A 74 0.99 6.83 -8.28
C GLY A 74 2.26 7.43 -7.64
N LEU A 75 3.30 6.62 -7.45
CA LEU A 75 4.60 7.02 -6.90
C LEU A 75 5.51 7.52 -8.04
N THR A 76 5.16 8.66 -8.63
CA THR A 76 5.78 9.17 -9.86
C THR A 76 7.26 9.42 -9.73
N GLY A 77 7.72 9.93 -8.59
CA GLY A 77 9.15 10.15 -8.33
C GLY A 77 9.97 8.85 -8.37
N LEU A 78 9.46 7.78 -7.76
CA LEU A 78 10.08 6.47 -7.79
C LEU A 78 9.99 5.81 -9.17
N GLN A 79 8.83 5.93 -9.85
CA GLN A 79 8.63 5.41 -11.19
C GLN A 79 9.65 5.98 -12.19
N VAL A 80 9.87 7.30 -12.17
CA VAL A 80 10.84 7.96 -13.04
C VAL A 80 12.27 7.50 -12.73
N ALA A 81 12.64 7.41 -11.46
CA ALA A 81 13.97 6.94 -11.06
C ALA A 81 14.22 5.49 -11.48
N ALA A 82 13.23 4.59 -11.29
CA ALA A 82 13.32 3.20 -11.73
C ALA A 82 13.44 3.09 -13.25
N GLN A 83 12.70 3.90 -14.01
CA GLN A 83 12.81 3.95 -15.46
C GLN A 83 14.18 4.44 -15.92
N GLN A 84 14.72 5.47 -15.30
CA GLN A 84 16.06 5.98 -15.63
C GLN A 84 17.15 4.93 -15.37
N ALA A 85 17.07 4.23 -14.22
CA ALA A 85 17.98 3.14 -13.92
C ALA A 85 17.84 1.98 -14.91
N GLU A 86 16.61 1.59 -15.29
CA GLU A 86 16.35 0.54 -16.28
C GLU A 86 16.99 0.85 -17.64
N VAL A 87 16.80 2.09 -18.13
CA VAL A 87 17.39 2.54 -19.41
C VAL A 87 18.92 2.50 -19.36
N ARG A 88 19.55 2.93 -18.26
CA ARG A 88 21.01 2.92 -18.12
C ARG A 88 21.55 1.49 -18.06
N VAL A 89 20.93 0.60 -17.30
CA VAL A 89 21.31 -0.81 -17.25
C VAL A 89 21.20 -1.47 -18.61
N GLN A 90 20.20 -1.14 -19.42
CA GLN A 90 20.05 -1.65 -20.79
C GLN A 90 21.15 -1.11 -21.76
N ALA A 91 21.62 0.10 -21.53
CA ALA A 91 22.64 0.74 -22.35
C ALA A 91 24.08 0.31 -21.97
N THR A 92 24.25 -0.28 -20.78
CA THR A 92 25.59 -0.72 -20.30
C THR A 92 26.01 -2.00 -21.04
N PRO A 93 27.21 -2.03 -21.66
CA PRO A 93 27.74 -3.25 -22.28
C PRO A 93 27.88 -4.39 -21.27
N GLN A 94 27.73 -5.64 -21.73
CA GLN A 94 27.88 -6.82 -20.87
C GLN A 94 29.26 -6.81 -20.19
N GLY A 95 29.25 -6.87 -18.85
CA GLY A 95 30.47 -6.91 -18.02
C GLY A 95 31.08 -5.56 -17.68
N GLY A 96 30.47 -4.44 -18.09
CA GLY A 96 30.93 -3.10 -17.74
C GLY A 96 30.28 -2.61 -16.42
N VAL A 97 31.12 -2.20 -15.46
CA VAL A 97 30.67 -1.42 -14.30
C VAL A 97 30.80 0.05 -14.68
N ASP A 98 29.67 0.68 -14.95
CA ASP A 98 29.58 2.09 -15.34
C ASP A 98 29.18 2.95 -14.14
N ALA A 99 29.95 3.99 -13.84
CA ALA A 99 29.73 4.87 -12.70
C ALA A 99 28.37 5.58 -12.72
N ASP A 100 27.90 5.95 -13.92
CA ASP A 100 26.61 6.63 -14.07
C ASP A 100 25.42 5.71 -13.79
N THR A 101 25.52 4.44 -14.20
CA THR A 101 24.52 3.42 -13.87
C THR A 101 24.52 3.10 -12.37
N GLN A 102 25.71 2.97 -11.78
CA GLN A 102 25.85 2.78 -10.33
C GLN A 102 25.18 3.93 -9.56
N HIS A 103 25.45 5.16 -9.97
CA HIS A 103 24.86 6.34 -9.33
C HIS A 103 23.31 6.37 -9.46
N ALA A 104 22.80 6.01 -10.63
CA ALA A 104 21.35 5.95 -10.84
C ALA A 104 20.67 4.89 -9.96
N LEU A 105 21.30 3.73 -9.75
CA LEU A 105 20.82 2.68 -8.87
C LEU A 105 20.89 3.10 -7.39
N GLN A 106 21.94 3.81 -6.98
CA GLN A 106 22.06 4.36 -5.63
C GLN A 106 21.01 5.46 -5.35
N ASP A 107 20.76 6.35 -6.33
CA ASP A 107 19.71 7.37 -6.21
C ASP A 107 18.32 6.71 -6.09
N LEU A 108 18.06 5.66 -6.86
CA LEU A 108 16.83 4.88 -6.76
C LEU A 108 16.68 4.25 -5.37
N GLU A 109 17.76 3.69 -4.81
CA GLU A 109 17.77 3.11 -3.46
C GLU A 109 17.44 4.17 -2.40
N ALA A 110 18.11 5.32 -2.45
CA ALA A 110 17.86 6.43 -1.52
C ALA A 110 16.41 6.91 -1.58
N ARG A 111 15.84 7.05 -2.78
CA ARG A 111 14.44 7.46 -2.99
C ARG A 111 13.46 6.43 -2.46
N LEU A 112 13.70 5.14 -2.71
CA LEU A 112 12.85 4.07 -2.19
C LEU A 112 12.86 4.05 -0.66
N GLN A 113 14.03 4.16 -0.03
CA GLN A 113 14.15 4.20 1.43
C GLN A 113 13.42 5.40 2.03
N GLN A 114 13.59 6.59 1.47
CA GLN A 114 12.89 7.80 1.92
C GLN A 114 11.38 7.66 1.78
N LEU A 115 10.91 7.10 0.66
CA LEU A 115 9.51 6.85 0.42
C LEU A 115 8.92 5.85 1.42
N VAL A 116 9.61 4.72 1.66
CA VAL A 116 9.20 3.69 2.63
C VAL A 116 9.05 4.29 4.02
N GLN A 117 10.01 5.10 4.47
CA GLN A 117 9.93 5.80 5.77
C GLN A 117 8.72 6.75 5.83
N SER A 118 8.49 7.54 4.76
CA SER A 118 7.35 8.46 4.70
C SER A 118 6.01 7.73 4.71
N LEU A 119 5.92 6.60 3.99
CA LEU A 119 4.71 5.78 3.95
C LEU A 119 4.47 5.07 5.27
N HIS A 120 5.49 4.54 5.95
CA HIS A 120 5.36 4.00 7.30
C HIS A 120 4.75 5.03 8.24
N PHE A 121 5.31 6.22 8.29
CA PHE A 121 4.77 7.28 9.14
C PHE A 121 3.29 7.58 8.86
N VAL A 122 2.91 7.67 7.58
CA VAL A 122 1.51 7.95 7.20
C VAL A 122 0.57 6.80 7.54
N LEU A 123 1.01 5.55 7.30
CA LEU A 123 0.19 4.36 7.56
C LEU A 123 0.02 4.12 9.06
N ASP A 124 1.06 4.33 9.87
CA ASP A 124 1.01 4.20 11.32
C ASP A 124 0.14 5.30 11.96
N ALA A 125 0.31 6.55 11.56
CA ALA A 125 -0.54 7.67 12.03
C ALA A 125 -2.02 7.46 11.69
N ALA A 126 -2.32 6.81 10.58
CA ALA A 126 -3.68 6.47 10.22
C ALA A 126 -4.24 5.28 11.01
N ALA A 127 -3.40 4.32 11.39
CA ALA A 127 -3.78 3.19 12.24
C ALA A 127 -4.10 3.66 13.67
N GLU A 128 -3.31 4.58 14.21
CA GLU A 128 -3.55 5.18 15.54
C GLU A 128 -4.87 5.95 15.60
N THR A 129 -5.19 6.71 14.54
CA THR A 129 -6.47 7.45 14.45
C THR A 129 -7.68 6.51 14.29
N THR A 130 -7.50 5.33 13.70
CA THR A 130 -8.56 4.32 13.59
C THR A 130 -8.70 3.54 14.91
N SER A 131 -7.61 3.35 15.65
CA SER A 131 -7.63 2.73 16.99
C SER A 131 -8.20 3.64 18.08
N ALA A 132 -8.18 4.97 17.87
CA ALA A 132 -8.77 5.96 18.76
C ALA A 132 -10.30 6.13 18.56
N ALA A 133 -10.92 5.46 17.58
CA ALA A 133 -12.37 5.31 17.58
C ALA A 133 -12.78 4.45 18.81
N PRO A 134 -13.80 4.86 19.58
CA PRO A 134 -13.99 4.35 20.92
C PRO A 134 -14.19 2.84 20.92
N ALA A 135 -13.39 2.15 21.73
CA ALA A 135 -13.53 0.71 22.01
C ALA A 135 -14.98 0.33 22.43
N ALA A 136 -15.75 1.30 22.90
CA ALA A 136 -17.16 1.20 23.24
C ALA A 136 -18.04 0.73 22.06
N ASP A 137 -17.82 1.23 20.83
CA ASP A 137 -18.68 0.87 19.68
C ASP A 137 -18.37 -0.55 19.19
N SER A 138 -17.10 -0.97 19.20
CA SER A 138 -16.73 -2.33 18.80
C SER A 138 -17.14 -3.37 19.85
N GLU A 139 -17.16 -3.00 21.13
CA GLU A 139 -17.61 -3.86 22.21
C GLU A 139 -19.12 -3.99 22.22
N HIS A 140 -19.84 -2.90 21.97
CA HIS A 140 -21.30 -2.90 21.80
C HIS A 140 -21.74 -3.75 20.59
N LEU A 141 -21.02 -3.63 19.46
CA LEU A 141 -21.26 -4.46 18.27
C LEU A 141 -20.99 -5.95 18.55
N ARG A 142 -19.89 -6.28 19.23
CA ARG A 142 -19.56 -7.66 19.63
C ARG A 142 -20.58 -8.23 20.61
N ALA A 143 -21.03 -7.44 21.57
CA ALA A 143 -22.06 -7.84 22.52
C ALA A 143 -23.39 -8.09 21.81
N GLY A 144 -23.79 -7.21 20.90
CA GLY A 144 -24.99 -7.37 20.09
C GLY A 144 -24.95 -8.58 19.17
N LEU A 145 -23.82 -8.85 18.51
CA LEU A 145 -23.63 -10.05 17.68
C LEU A 145 -23.63 -11.34 18.48
N ARG A 146 -23.11 -11.33 19.73
CA ARG A 146 -23.24 -12.48 20.64
C ARG A 146 -24.68 -12.73 21.07
N ALA A 147 -25.45 -11.67 21.30
CA ALA A 147 -26.88 -11.78 21.66
C ALA A 147 -27.75 -12.27 20.48
N LEU A 148 -27.41 -11.93 19.25
CA LEU A 148 -28.10 -12.40 18.05
C LEU A 148 -27.92 -13.91 17.79
N ARG A 149 -26.80 -14.47 18.17
CA ARG A 149 -26.48 -15.89 17.88
C ARG A 149 -27.51 -16.89 18.41
N PRO A 150 -27.97 -16.83 19.66
CA PRO A 150 -29.00 -17.74 20.17
C PRO A 150 -30.39 -17.47 19.56
N LEU A 151 -30.72 -16.22 19.23
CA LEU A 151 -31.99 -15.86 18.61
C LEU A 151 -32.12 -16.40 17.18
N LEU A 152 -31.03 -16.36 16.40
CA LEU A 152 -30.96 -16.95 15.07
C LEU A 152 -31.02 -18.49 15.10
N ALA A 153 -30.53 -19.11 16.18
CA ALA A 153 -30.56 -20.57 16.35
C ALA A 153 -31.95 -21.09 16.76
N SER A 154 -32.81 -20.27 17.32
CA SER A 154 -34.17 -20.61 17.78
C SER A 154 -35.29 -20.22 16.80
N ASP A 155 -34.97 -19.71 15.61
CA ASP A 155 -35.94 -19.25 14.57
C ASP A 155 -36.91 -18.20 15.15
N ASP A 156 -36.44 -17.36 16.07
CA ASP A 156 -37.25 -16.39 16.79
C ASP A 156 -37.43 -15.10 15.96
N LEU A 157 -38.67 -14.63 15.85
CA LEU A 157 -39.01 -13.40 15.12
C LEU A 157 -38.33 -12.14 15.70
N ASP A 158 -37.91 -12.18 16.96
CA ASP A 158 -37.16 -11.10 17.62
C ASP A 158 -35.74 -10.93 17.09
N ALA A 159 -35.18 -11.94 16.41
CA ALA A 159 -33.88 -11.84 15.76
C ALA A 159 -33.83 -10.74 14.67
N SER A 160 -34.93 -10.52 13.97
CA SER A 160 -35.05 -9.47 12.96
C SER A 160 -35.01 -8.07 13.56
N ALA A 161 -35.65 -7.86 14.69
CA ALA A 161 -35.62 -6.58 15.40
C ALA A 161 -34.22 -6.29 16.01
N ALA A 162 -33.59 -7.31 16.58
CA ALA A 162 -32.24 -7.22 17.12
C ALA A 162 -31.19 -6.93 16.02
N TYR A 163 -31.32 -7.54 14.83
CA TYR A 163 -30.49 -7.26 13.65
C TYR A 163 -30.67 -5.82 13.15
N ALA A 164 -31.93 -5.34 13.08
CA ALA A 164 -32.21 -3.97 12.63
C ALA A 164 -31.55 -2.91 13.54
N GLY A 165 -31.41 -3.18 14.83
CA GLY A 165 -30.70 -2.30 15.76
C GLY A 165 -29.19 -2.26 15.56
N LEU A 166 -28.59 -3.34 15.04
CA LEU A 166 -27.15 -3.45 14.80
C LEU A 166 -26.74 -3.03 13.37
N HIS A 167 -27.68 -3.03 12.44
CA HIS A 167 -27.44 -2.76 11.02
C HIS A 167 -26.71 -1.43 10.74
N PRO A 168 -27.02 -0.29 11.39
CA PRO A 168 -26.27 0.95 11.18
C PRO A 168 -24.81 0.84 11.61
N ALA A 169 -24.52 0.17 12.72
CA ALA A 169 -23.16 -0.04 13.20
C ALA A 169 -22.37 -1.01 12.31
N MET A 170 -23.04 -2.03 11.75
CA MET A 170 -22.44 -2.96 10.80
C MET A 170 -22.09 -2.26 9.48
N LEU A 171 -22.93 -1.38 8.94
CA LEU A 171 -22.63 -0.60 7.74
C LEU A 171 -21.41 0.31 7.92
N GLN A 172 -21.21 0.83 9.12
CA GLN A 172 -20.08 1.68 9.45
C GLN A 172 -18.75 0.90 9.48
N HIS A 173 -18.78 -0.33 10.01
CA HIS A 173 -17.57 -1.15 10.19
C HIS A 173 -17.30 -2.14 9.04
N TYR A 174 -18.35 -2.57 8.32
CA TYR A 174 -18.26 -3.57 7.25
C TYR A 174 -19.14 -3.18 6.04
N PRO A 175 -18.82 -2.09 5.32
CA PRO A 175 -19.67 -1.57 4.24
C PRO A 175 -19.92 -2.57 3.10
N ASP A 176 -18.95 -3.47 2.85
CA ASP A 176 -19.01 -4.43 1.74
C ASP A 176 -19.80 -5.73 2.04
N ARG A 177 -20.28 -5.91 3.27
CA ARG A 177 -20.99 -7.13 3.72
C ARG A 177 -22.42 -6.90 4.16
N ALA A 178 -22.93 -5.69 4.01
CA ALA A 178 -24.28 -5.31 4.46
C ALA A 178 -25.34 -5.28 3.34
N GLN A 179 -25.03 -5.89 2.17
CA GLN A 179 -25.98 -6.12 1.07
C GLN A 179 -26.53 -7.52 1.10
#